data_cfe8c2fd6f30d0bbdd39e3ea1ddade07
#
_entry.id   cfe8c2fd6f30d0bbdd39e3ea1ddade07
#
_cell.length_a   1.000
_cell.length_b   1.000
_cell.length_c   1.000
_cell.angle_alpha   90.00
_cell.angle_beta   90.00
_cell.angle_gamma   90.00
#
_symmetry.space_group_name_H-M   'P 1'
#
loop_
_entity.id
_entity.type
_entity.pdbx_description
1 polymer ?
#
loop_
_entity_poly.entity_id
_entity_poly.type
_entity_poly.pdbx_seq_one_letter_code
_entity_poly.pdbx_strand_id
1 'polypeptide(L)'
;CVDVILAGAAGRDSLFRADEHLTLLNGALRDTLIGCEVDAFRPQAQALDELEFDSQPLHTAIRYGLSQALLHATSLAHAETMAQVVSREYGCAIATTPVPILSMCRTVDEVLVDKMILKRADILPHADFIKTPEDVGDKGEKLHRYVSWLTERVTSLGGSDYRPTLHVDVYGTLGEAFDMDLSAVGQFLRELEQAAGPLALMVECPIVAPSQAEQFEGLATLREILRDQGTRVSIVADEWVNTLDDIKRCADARAADVVQVKTPDLGGLQHSVDAILYLQQSGVGAYLGGSANETDQSARICCHVALACQADMLIAKPGQGVDEALMIERNEMNRTLALIKAGH
;
A
#
# COMPACT_ATOMS: atom_id res chain seq x y z
N CYS A 1 9.81 -9.77 14.14
CA CYS A 1 8.75 -10.34 13.32
C CYS A 1 9.03 -10.06 11.87
N VAL A 2 8.91 -11.04 11.02
CA VAL A 2 9.13 -10.91 9.58
C VAL A 2 7.81 -11.23 8.90
N ASP A 3 7.39 -10.35 8.00
CA ASP A 3 6.17 -10.55 7.23
C ASP A 3 6.38 -11.63 6.16
N VAL A 4 5.30 -12.29 5.81
CA VAL A 4 5.30 -13.31 4.75
C VAL A 4 4.88 -12.64 3.45
N ILE A 5 5.72 -12.74 2.44
CA ILE A 5 5.40 -12.30 1.09
C ILE A 5 4.46 -13.32 0.46
N LEU A 6 3.37 -12.85 -0.12
CA LEU A 6 2.44 -13.70 -0.85
C LEU A 6 3.06 -14.09 -2.19
N ALA A 7 3.09 -15.40 -2.48
CA ALA A 7 3.51 -15.91 -3.77
C ALA A 7 2.46 -15.59 -4.85
N GLY A 8 2.90 -15.48 -6.09
CA GLY A 8 2.04 -15.55 -7.28
C GLY A 8 1.78 -14.26 -8.02
N ALA A 9 2.22 -13.10 -7.54
CA ALA A 9 2.20 -11.90 -8.36
C ALA A 9 3.43 -11.82 -9.26
N ALA A 10 3.26 -11.22 -10.43
CA ALA A 10 4.33 -11.07 -11.41
C ALA A 10 5.52 -10.29 -10.83
N GLY A 11 6.72 -10.84 -10.94
CA GLY A 11 7.98 -10.19 -10.54
C GLY A 11 8.31 -10.23 -9.04
N ARG A 12 7.53 -10.89 -8.20
CA ARG A 12 7.81 -11.03 -6.76
C ARG A 12 8.79 -12.16 -6.46
N ASP A 13 9.49 -12.04 -5.30
CA ASP A 13 10.24 -13.14 -4.72
C ASP A 13 9.32 -14.35 -4.44
N SER A 14 9.93 -15.52 -4.28
CA SER A 14 9.22 -16.72 -3.86
C SER A 14 8.61 -16.53 -2.47
N LEU A 15 7.60 -17.35 -2.15
CA LEU A 15 7.00 -17.36 -0.81
C LEU A 15 8.06 -17.58 0.26
N PHE A 16 8.15 -16.65 1.23
CA PHE A 16 9.06 -16.79 2.37
C PHE A 16 8.63 -17.93 3.28
N ARG A 17 9.56 -18.83 3.56
CA ARG A 17 9.39 -19.94 4.52
C ARG A 17 10.41 -19.77 5.64
N ALA A 18 9.96 -19.44 6.82
CA ALA A 18 10.82 -19.15 7.96
C ALA A 18 11.73 -20.35 8.34
N ASP A 19 11.23 -21.57 8.24
CA ASP A 19 11.96 -22.80 8.55
C ASP A 19 13.17 -23.01 7.63
N GLU A 20 13.11 -22.61 6.37
CA GLU A 20 14.20 -22.69 5.40
C GLU A 20 15.34 -21.71 5.73
N HIS A 21 15.06 -20.64 6.47
CA HIS A 21 16.01 -19.59 6.81
C HIS A 21 16.52 -19.62 8.26
N LEU A 22 16.02 -20.52 9.11
CA LEU A 22 16.37 -20.55 10.55
C LEU A 22 17.87 -20.71 10.80
N THR A 23 18.56 -21.52 10.01
CA THR A 23 20.01 -21.74 10.13
C THR A 23 20.79 -20.45 9.86
N LEU A 24 20.41 -19.72 8.79
CA LEU A 24 21.01 -18.44 8.45
C LEU A 24 20.72 -17.39 9.54
N LEU A 25 19.45 -17.27 9.94
CA LEU A 25 19.00 -16.28 10.92
C LEU A 25 19.64 -16.46 12.30
N ASN A 26 19.83 -17.71 12.76
CA ASN A 26 20.42 -18.02 14.06
C ASN A 26 21.95 -18.18 14.02
N GLY A 27 22.54 -18.25 12.86
CA GLY A 27 23.97 -18.42 12.61
C GLY A 27 24.63 -17.18 12.01
N ALA A 28 25.04 -17.30 10.75
CA ALA A 28 25.88 -16.31 10.07
C ALA A 28 25.29 -14.89 10.08
N LEU A 29 23.99 -14.72 9.85
CA LEU A 29 23.35 -13.42 9.88
C LEU A 29 23.42 -12.81 11.29
N ARG A 30 23.05 -13.57 12.33
CA ARG A 30 23.14 -13.12 13.71
C ARG A 30 24.57 -12.68 14.06
N ASP A 31 25.53 -13.49 13.69
CA ASP A 31 26.95 -13.24 14.03
C ASP A 31 27.49 -12.00 13.28
N THR A 32 26.97 -11.71 12.08
CA THR A 32 27.27 -10.48 11.33
C THR A 32 26.67 -9.24 12.02
N LEU A 33 25.51 -9.36 12.64
CA LEU A 33 24.83 -8.22 13.28
C LEU A 33 25.32 -7.91 14.69
N ILE A 34 25.92 -8.88 15.39
CA ILE A 34 26.45 -8.65 16.74
C ILE A 34 27.61 -7.66 16.71
N GLY A 35 27.46 -6.59 17.47
CA GLY A 35 28.48 -5.52 17.59
C GLY A 35 28.38 -4.43 16.52
N CYS A 36 27.39 -4.48 15.63
CA CYS A 36 27.10 -3.36 14.75
C CYS A 36 26.61 -2.17 15.56
N GLU A 37 27.12 -1.00 15.25
CA GLU A 37 26.63 0.26 15.83
C GLU A 37 25.22 0.57 15.29
N VAL A 38 24.43 1.27 16.08
CA VAL A 38 23.08 1.69 15.72
C VAL A 38 23.01 3.20 15.82
N ASP A 39 23.60 3.88 14.85
CA ASP A 39 23.76 5.34 14.86
C ASP A 39 22.88 6.04 13.80
N ALA A 40 22.79 5.48 12.60
CA ALA A 40 22.03 6.04 11.51
C ALA A 40 21.22 4.96 10.78
N PHE A 41 19.95 5.21 10.55
CA PHE A 41 19.07 4.24 9.89
C PHE A 41 19.39 4.07 8.40
N ARG A 42 19.42 5.16 7.63
CA ARG A 42 19.47 5.10 6.16
C ARG A 42 20.72 4.38 5.63
N PRO A 43 21.95 4.76 6.00
CA PRO A 43 23.15 4.11 5.49
C PRO A 43 23.29 2.66 5.98
N GLN A 44 22.88 2.38 7.22
CA GLN A 44 22.96 1.04 7.76
C GLN A 44 21.87 0.11 7.17
N ALA A 45 20.66 0.61 6.91
CA ALA A 45 19.63 -0.14 6.21
C ALA A 45 20.08 -0.50 4.79
N GLN A 46 20.75 0.42 4.09
CA GLN A 46 21.35 0.13 2.78
C GLN A 46 22.41 -0.97 2.87
N ALA A 47 23.31 -0.89 3.84
CA ALA A 47 24.33 -1.91 4.04
C ALA A 47 23.75 -3.29 4.40
N LEU A 48 22.65 -3.34 5.17
CA LEU A 48 21.94 -4.58 5.48
C LEU A 48 21.23 -5.17 4.26
N ASP A 49 20.70 -4.31 3.38
CA ASP A 49 19.99 -4.72 2.16
C ASP A 49 20.96 -5.34 1.14
N GLU A 50 22.22 -4.95 1.15
CA GLU A 50 23.29 -5.44 0.27
C GLU A 50 24.00 -6.70 0.79
N LEU A 51 23.58 -7.23 1.96
CA LEU A 51 24.18 -8.44 2.51
C LEU A 51 23.89 -9.66 1.63
N GLU A 52 24.93 -10.41 1.35
CA GLU A 52 24.86 -11.69 0.65
C GLU A 52 25.40 -12.82 1.53
N PHE A 53 24.74 -13.97 1.46
CA PHE A 53 25.22 -15.22 2.04
C PHE A 53 25.24 -16.30 0.97
N ASP A 54 26.38 -17.00 0.84
CA ASP A 54 26.62 -17.97 -0.23
C ASP A 54 26.37 -17.39 -1.64
N SER A 55 26.78 -16.11 -1.85
CA SER A 55 26.57 -15.34 -3.09
C SER A 55 25.10 -15.18 -3.48
N GLN A 56 24.20 -15.22 -2.51
CA GLN A 56 22.77 -14.94 -2.70
C GLN A 56 22.35 -13.77 -1.83
N PRO A 57 21.56 -12.83 -2.34
CA PRO A 57 21.00 -11.76 -1.55
C PRO A 57 20.02 -12.32 -0.51
N LEU A 58 19.88 -11.61 0.60
CA LEU A 58 18.84 -11.95 1.58
C LEU A 58 17.45 -11.81 0.94
N HIS A 59 16.57 -12.73 1.28
CA HIS A 59 15.16 -12.65 0.89
C HIS A 59 14.54 -11.31 1.33
N THR A 60 13.67 -10.71 0.51
CA THR A 60 13.03 -9.40 0.78
C THR A 60 12.36 -9.34 2.15
N ALA A 61 11.71 -10.42 2.60
CA ALA A 61 11.09 -10.51 3.93
C ALA A 61 12.12 -10.37 5.08
N ILE A 62 13.33 -10.91 4.91
CA ILE A 62 14.40 -10.78 5.91
C ILE A 62 14.92 -9.34 5.92
N ARG A 63 15.17 -8.76 4.75
CA ARG A 63 15.61 -7.36 4.60
C ARG A 63 14.59 -6.40 5.20
N TYR A 64 13.29 -6.64 4.97
CA TYR A 64 12.19 -5.89 5.57
C TYR A 64 12.21 -5.98 7.10
N GLY A 65 12.32 -7.19 7.67
CA GLY A 65 12.38 -7.38 9.12
C GLY A 65 13.60 -6.73 9.78
N LEU A 66 14.79 -6.85 9.15
CA LEU A 66 16.02 -6.24 9.64
C LEU A 66 15.94 -4.71 9.66
N SER A 67 15.47 -4.11 8.59
CA SER A 67 15.33 -2.66 8.50
C SER A 67 14.30 -2.09 9.48
N GLN A 68 13.22 -2.83 9.76
CA GLN A 68 12.28 -2.48 10.82
C GLN A 68 12.95 -2.47 12.20
N ALA A 69 13.70 -3.53 12.51
CA ALA A 69 14.43 -3.63 13.78
C ALA A 69 15.48 -2.51 13.91
N LEU A 70 16.20 -2.20 12.84
CA LEU A 70 17.18 -1.13 12.80
C LEU A 70 16.54 0.25 13.04
N LEU A 71 15.45 0.57 12.33
CA LEU A 71 14.74 1.85 12.51
C LEU A 71 14.28 2.03 13.95
N HIS A 72 13.73 0.99 14.55
CA HIS A 72 13.31 1.02 15.95
C HIS A 72 14.51 1.19 16.89
N ALA A 73 15.61 0.44 16.68
CA ALA A 73 16.80 0.56 17.51
C ALA A 73 17.44 1.96 17.40
N THR A 74 17.52 2.53 16.18
CA THR A 74 18.00 3.89 15.96
C THR A 74 17.14 4.91 16.68
N SER A 75 15.82 4.77 16.65
CA SER A 75 14.90 5.67 17.36
C SER A 75 15.13 5.66 18.88
N LEU A 76 15.37 4.48 19.46
CA LEU A 76 15.69 4.34 20.88
C LEU A 76 17.05 4.95 21.23
N ALA A 77 18.06 4.73 20.39
CA ALA A 77 19.41 5.27 20.63
C ALA A 77 19.44 6.80 20.64
N HIS A 78 18.61 7.45 19.84
CA HIS A 78 18.51 8.91 19.75
C HIS A 78 17.43 9.52 20.63
N ALA A 79 16.63 8.72 21.33
CA ALA A 79 15.44 9.17 22.07
C ALA A 79 14.45 9.96 21.16
N GLU A 80 14.33 9.55 19.91
CA GLU A 80 13.45 10.11 18.88
C GLU A 80 12.32 9.12 18.56
N THR A 81 11.22 9.58 18.00
CA THR A 81 10.28 8.68 17.34
C THR A 81 10.87 8.19 16.01
N MET A 82 10.47 7.01 15.54
CA MET A 82 10.90 6.51 14.23
C MET A 82 10.57 7.48 13.08
N ALA A 83 9.47 8.23 13.20
CA ALA A 83 9.11 9.27 12.23
C ALA A 83 10.12 10.43 12.22
N GLN A 84 10.65 10.81 13.38
CA GLN A 84 11.69 11.85 13.47
C GLN A 84 13.01 11.37 12.89
N VAL A 85 13.40 10.11 13.14
CA VAL A 85 14.59 9.51 12.53
C VAL A 85 14.50 9.56 11.00
N VAL A 86 13.38 9.09 10.42
CA VAL A 86 13.18 9.14 8.96
C VAL A 86 13.18 10.58 8.46
N SER A 87 12.44 11.46 9.09
CA SER A 87 12.39 12.89 8.72
C SER A 87 13.76 13.53 8.70
N ARG A 88 14.57 13.32 9.73
CA ARG A 88 15.92 13.86 9.88
C ARG A 88 16.86 13.32 8.79
N GLU A 89 16.84 12.02 8.53
CA GLU A 89 17.80 11.38 7.63
C GLU A 89 17.45 11.55 6.14
N TYR A 90 16.17 11.80 5.83
CA TYR A 90 15.71 12.03 4.45
C TYR A 90 15.38 13.49 4.15
N GLY A 91 15.39 14.36 5.16
CA GLY A 91 15.11 15.78 4.98
C GLY A 91 13.64 16.05 4.60
N CYS A 92 12.72 15.18 5.00
CA CYS A 92 11.29 15.31 4.72
C CYS A 92 10.53 15.85 5.94
N ALA A 93 9.40 16.53 5.70
CA ALA A 93 8.56 17.08 6.76
C ALA A 93 7.54 16.04 7.25
N ILE A 94 7.41 15.90 8.56
CA ILE A 94 6.43 14.99 9.17
C ILE A 94 5.01 15.55 8.99
N ALA A 95 4.04 14.69 8.72
CA ALA A 95 2.63 15.03 8.68
C ALA A 95 2.17 15.66 10.00
N THR A 96 1.25 16.59 9.94
CA THR A 96 0.67 17.26 11.13
C THR A 96 -0.65 16.63 11.58
N THR A 97 -1.22 15.76 10.76
CA THR A 97 -2.45 14.99 10.99
C THR A 97 -2.21 13.53 10.63
N PRO A 98 -3.00 12.60 11.18
CA PRO A 98 -2.92 11.20 10.77
C PRO A 98 -3.09 11.03 9.25
N VAL A 99 -2.36 10.09 8.69
CA VAL A 99 -2.50 9.66 7.29
C VAL A 99 -3.82 8.89 7.14
N PRO A 100 -4.57 9.07 6.04
CA PRO A 100 -5.78 8.31 5.77
C PRO A 100 -5.53 6.79 5.76
N ILE A 101 -6.45 6.02 6.36
CA ILE A 101 -6.34 4.57 6.46
C ILE A 101 -7.35 3.91 5.52
N LEU A 102 -6.84 3.03 4.64
CA LEU A 102 -7.65 2.14 3.81
C LEU A 102 -7.95 0.85 4.57
N SER A 103 -9.22 0.63 4.92
CA SER A 103 -9.69 -0.62 5.51
C SER A 103 -10.18 -1.58 4.43
N MET A 104 -9.86 -2.86 4.58
CA MET A 104 -10.15 -3.92 3.61
C MET A 104 -11.19 -4.93 4.13
N CYS A 105 -12.04 -5.43 3.24
CA CYS A 105 -12.72 -6.70 3.39
C CYS A 105 -12.46 -7.56 2.14
N ARG A 106 -12.16 -8.85 2.35
CA ARG A 106 -11.78 -9.76 1.25
C ARG A 106 -12.91 -10.22 0.36
N THR A 107 -14.11 -10.01 0.80
CA THR A 107 -15.34 -10.37 0.08
C THR A 107 -16.37 -9.28 0.32
N VAL A 108 -17.43 -9.29 -0.47
CA VAL A 108 -18.60 -8.42 -0.26
C VAL A 108 -19.23 -8.77 1.08
N ASP A 109 -18.67 -8.27 2.18
CA ASP A 109 -19.15 -8.50 3.54
C ASP A 109 -19.80 -7.23 4.08
N GLU A 110 -21.14 -7.21 4.02
CA GLU A 110 -21.94 -6.08 4.45
C GLU A 110 -21.69 -5.69 5.92
N VAL A 111 -21.43 -6.67 6.79
CA VAL A 111 -21.17 -6.42 8.22
C VAL A 111 -19.84 -5.70 8.42
N LEU A 112 -18.81 -6.08 7.69
CA LEU A 112 -17.52 -5.42 7.77
C LEU A 112 -17.57 -4.02 7.16
N VAL A 113 -18.28 -3.83 6.04
CA VAL A 113 -18.50 -2.50 5.47
C VAL A 113 -19.26 -1.59 6.43
N ASP A 114 -20.29 -2.08 7.09
CA ASP A 114 -21.00 -1.33 8.12
C ASP A 114 -20.08 -0.89 9.27
N LYS A 115 -19.22 -1.79 9.73
CA LYS A 115 -18.20 -1.45 10.74
C LYS A 115 -17.24 -0.37 10.26
N MET A 116 -16.78 -0.44 9.00
CA MET A 116 -15.91 0.60 8.41
C MET A 116 -16.60 1.96 8.43
N ILE A 117 -17.86 2.02 8.01
CA ILE A 117 -18.66 3.24 7.99
C ILE A 117 -18.85 3.80 9.41
N LEU A 118 -19.30 2.94 10.36
CA LEU A 118 -19.56 3.35 11.74
C LEU A 118 -18.27 3.79 12.48
N LYS A 119 -17.14 3.18 12.15
CA LYS A 119 -15.82 3.58 12.66
C LYS A 119 -15.18 4.72 11.87
N ARG A 120 -15.85 5.21 10.83
CA ARG A 120 -15.40 6.31 9.97
C ARG A 120 -14.01 6.03 9.38
N ALA A 121 -13.85 4.89 8.72
CA ALA A 121 -12.66 4.62 7.92
C ALA A 121 -12.51 5.69 6.83
N ASP A 122 -11.29 6.11 6.57
CA ASP A 122 -11.04 7.20 5.61
C ASP A 122 -11.25 6.73 4.18
N ILE A 123 -10.85 5.48 3.89
CA ILE A 123 -10.96 4.82 2.59
C ILE A 123 -11.49 3.40 2.81
N LEU A 124 -12.45 2.98 1.98
CA LEU A 124 -13.10 1.66 2.11
C LEU A 124 -13.72 1.18 0.78
N PRO A 125 -14.02 -0.10 0.63
CA PRO A 125 -13.62 -1.21 1.50
C PRO A 125 -12.43 -2.01 0.97
N HIS A 126 -11.70 -1.55 -0.01
CA HIS A 126 -10.77 -2.27 -0.89
C HIS A 126 -11.46 -3.35 -1.74
N ALA A 127 -12.35 -4.15 -1.21
CA ALA A 127 -13.17 -5.23 -1.77
C ALA A 127 -12.59 -5.92 -3.01
N ASP A 128 -12.14 -7.14 -2.83
CA ASP A 128 -11.45 -7.91 -3.85
C ASP A 128 -12.41 -8.60 -4.85
N PHE A 129 -12.47 -8.08 -6.07
CA PHE A 129 -13.11 -8.70 -7.25
C PHE A 129 -12.05 -9.33 -8.16
N ILE A 130 -11.18 -10.17 -7.58
CA ILE A 130 -9.85 -10.48 -8.11
C ILE A 130 -9.68 -11.90 -8.67
N LYS A 131 -10.70 -12.76 -8.57
CA LYS A 131 -10.50 -14.19 -8.89
C LYS A 131 -10.75 -14.50 -10.34
N THR A 132 -11.88 -14.04 -10.85
CA THR A 132 -12.31 -14.31 -12.22
C THR A 132 -13.09 -13.12 -12.77
N PRO A 133 -13.18 -12.96 -14.11
CA PRO A 133 -14.01 -11.90 -14.72
C PRO A 133 -15.48 -11.93 -14.26
N GLU A 134 -15.98 -13.10 -13.91
CA GLU A 134 -17.35 -13.25 -13.40
C GLU A 134 -17.57 -12.58 -12.04
N ASP A 135 -16.52 -12.27 -11.29
CA ASP A 135 -16.61 -11.54 -10.02
C ASP A 135 -17.13 -10.12 -10.26
N VAL A 136 -16.69 -9.45 -11.32
CA VAL A 136 -17.18 -8.13 -11.72
C VAL A 136 -18.50 -8.20 -12.50
N GLY A 137 -18.84 -9.38 -13.04
CA GLY A 137 -19.98 -9.63 -13.91
C GLY A 137 -19.62 -9.54 -15.39
N ASP A 138 -20.53 -9.97 -16.27
CA ASP A 138 -20.27 -10.15 -17.69
C ASP A 138 -19.76 -8.89 -18.40
N LYS A 139 -20.25 -7.72 -17.98
CA LYS A 139 -19.79 -6.40 -18.41
C LYS A 139 -19.68 -5.44 -17.20
N GLY A 140 -19.23 -5.95 -16.05
CA GLY A 140 -19.01 -5.16 -14.83
C GLY A 140 -20.28 -4.88 -14.00
N GLU A 141 -21.44 -5.48 -14.34
CA GLU A 141 -22.70 -5.13 -13.69
C GLU A 141 -22.76 -5.50 -12.21
N LYS A 142 -21.98 -6.49 -11.75
CA LYS A 142 -21.91 -6.81 -10.32
C LYS A 142 -21.11 -5.75 -9.57
N LEU A 143 -19.99 -5.32 -10.12
CA LEU A 143 -19.18 -4.26 -9.55
C LEU A 143 -19.97 -2.94 -9.51
N HIS A 144 -20.69 -2.60 -10.57
CA HIS A 144 -21.53 -1.41 -10.61
C HIS A 144 -22.62 -1.45 -9.50
N ARG A 145 -23.32 -2.57 -9.34
CA ARG A 145 -24.30 -2.75 -8.26
C ARG A 145 -23.65 -2.62 -6.88
N TYR A 146 -22.46 -3.18 -6.72
CA TYR A 146 -21.73 -3.10 -5.46
C TYR A 146 -21.36 -1.66 -5.10
N VAL A 147 -20.81 -0.89 -6.04
CA VAL A 147 -20.47 0.52 -5.81
C VAL A 147 -21.72 1.35 -5.52
N SER A 148 -22.84 1.10 -6.23
CA SER A 148 -24.12 1.76 -5.93
C SER A 148 -24.60 1.46 -4.51
N TRP A 149 -24.55 0.18 -4.11
CA TRP A 149 -24.90 -0.25 -2.75
C TRP A 149 -23.97 0.39 -1.69
N LEU A 150 -22.66 0.45 -1.92
CA LEU A 150 -21.72 1.12 -1.02
C LEU A 150 -22.08 2.60 -0.82
N THR A 151 -22.38 3.30 -1.89
CA THR A 151 -22.75 4.72 -1.87
C THR A 151 -24.03 4.96 -1.04
N GLU A 152 -25.04 4.12 -1.25
CA GLU A 152 -26.28 4.15 -0.45
C GLU A 152 -25.99 3.83 1.02
N ARG A 153 -25.14 2.84 1.28
CA ARG A 153 -24.81 2.41 2.63
C ARG A 153 -24.02 3.48 3.40
N VAL A 154 -23.01 4.10 2.77
CA VAL A 154 -22.28 5.25 3.31
C VAL A 154 -23.24 6.39 3.65
N THR A 155 -24.16 6.70 2.76
CA THR A 155 -25.14 7.79 2.96
C THR A 155 -26.09 7.48 4.11
N SER A 156 -26.57 6.24 4.21
CA SER A 156 -27.57 5.85 5.23
C SER A 156 -26.97 5.69 6.63
N LEU A 157 -25.77 5.15 6.76
CA LEU A 157 -25.12 4.86 8.05
C LEU A 157 -24.13 5.93 8.49
N GLY A 158 -23.40 6.54 7.55
CA GLY A 158 -22.30 7.46 7.85
C GLY A 158 -22.74 8.87 8.21
N GLY A 159 -23.95 9.25 7.86
CA GLY A 159 -24.45 10.61 8.04
C GLY A 159 -23.98 11.61 6.98
N SER A 160 -24.49 12.84 7.05
CA SER A 160 -24.29 13.86 6.01
C SER A 160 -22.88 14.45 5.96
N ASP A 161 -22.09 14.29 7.01
CA ASP A 161 -20.72 14.82 7.16
C ASP A 161 -19.62 13.81 6.85
N TYR A 162 -19.96 12.55 6.56
CA TYR A 162 -19.00 11.50 6.24
C TYR A 162 -18.87 11.32 4.73
N ARG A 163 -17.67 11.50 4.22
CA ARG A 163 -17.31 11.39 2.80
C ARG A 163 -16.03 10.59 2.64
N PRO A 164 -16.08 9.26 2.82
CA PRO A 164 -14.92 8.41 2.56
C PRO A 164 -14.61 8.36 1.07
N THR A 165 -13.40 7.98 0.74
CA THR A 165 -13.06 7.54 -0.60
C THR A 165 -13.47 6.07 -0.76
N LEU A 166 -14.15 5.74 -1.85
CA LEU A 166 -14.39 4.35 -2.22
C LEU A 166 -13.15 3.81 -2.94
N HIS A 167 -12.76 2.59 -2.56
CA HIS A 167 -11.63 1.90 -3.18
C HIS A 167 -12.04 0.46 -3.50
N VAL A 168 -11.82 0.02 -4.71
CA VAL A 168 -12.07 -1.36 -5.16
C VAL A 168 -10.84 -1.89 -5.87
N ASP A 169 -10.42 -3.10 -5.53
CA ASP A 169 -9.39 -3.85 -6.23
C ASP A 169 -10.05 -4.86 -7.17
N VAL A 170 -9.70 -4.79 -8.44
CA VAL A 170 -10.27 -5.67 -9.47
C VAL A 170 -9.24 -6.55 -10.16
N TYR A 171 -7.96 -6.41 -9.86
CA TYR A 171 -6.86 -7.28 -10.27
C TYR A 171 -6.94 -7.72 -11.75
N GLY A 172 -7.25 -6.80 -12.65
CA GLY A 172 -7.35 -7.05 -14.10
C GLY A 172 -8.67 -7.64 -14.60
N THR A 173 -9.56 -8.07 -13.71
CA THR A 173 -10.84 -8.71 -14.11
C THR A 173 -11.73 -7.81 -14.97
N LEU A 174 -11.62 -6.48 -14.84
CA LEU A 174 -12.30 -5.56 -15.76
C LEU A 174 -11.70 -5.63 -17.16
N GLY A 175 -10.37 -5.60 -17.28
CA GLY A 175 -9.71 -5.77 -18.57
C GLY A 175 -10.17 -7.05 -19.27
N GLU A 176 -10.19 -8.16 -18.52
CA GLU A 176 -10.67 -9.45 -19.06
C GLU A 176 -12.16 -9.41 -19.45
N ALA A 177 -13.04 -8.85 -18.62
CA ALA A 177 -14.47 -8.74 -18.89
C ALA A 177 -14.79 -7.90 -20.15
N PHE A 178 -13.88 -7.02 -20.55
CA PHE A 178 -14.00 -6.17 -21.73
C PHE A 178 -13.02 -6.53 -22.85
N ASP A 179 -12.45 -7.76 -22.84
CA ASP A 179 -11.52 -8.23 -23.87
C ASP A 179 -10.32 -7.28 -24.10
N MET A 180 -9.84 -6.62 -23.04
CA MET A 180 -8.78 -5.60 -23.05
C MET A 180 -9.10 -4.37 -23.95
N ASP A 181 -10.36 -4.12 -24.27
CA ASP A 181 -10.80 -2.88 -24.90
C ASP A 181 -10.77 -1.72 -23.89
N LEU A 182 -9.68 -0.96 -23.89
CA LEU A 182 -9.46 0.15 -22.96
C LEU A 182 -10.51 1.27 -23.08
N SER A 183 -11.11 1.44 -24.28
CA SER A 183 -12.19 2.41 -24.46
C SER A 183 -13.47 1.95 -23.74
N ALA A 184 -13.79 0.66 -23.84
CA ALA A 184 -14.93 0.07 -23.14
C ALA A 184 -14.69 0.07 -21.61
N VAL A 185 -13.47 -0.27 -21.15
CA VAL A 185 -13.10 -0.15 -19.71
C VAL A 185 -13.25 1.29 -19.24
N GLY A 186 -12.74 2.27 -19.98
CA GLY A 186 -12.85 3.69 -19.63
C GLY A 186 -14.32 4.17 -19.56
N GLN A 187 -15.16 3.75 -20.51
CA GLN A 187 -16.59 4.06 -20.46
C GLN A 187 -17.25 3.45 -19.22
N PHE A 188 -16.94 2.20 -18.89
CA PHE A 188 -17.45 1.54 -17.69
C PHE A 188 -16.99 2.25 -16.39
N LEU A 189 -15.72 2.65 -16.30
CA LEU A 189 -15.21 3.38 -15.13
C LEU A 189 -15.92 4.73 -14.95
N ARG A 190 -16.30 5.40 -16.04
CA ARG A 190 -17.12 6.61 -15.97
C ARG A 190 -18.54 6.30 -15.43
N GLU A 191 -19.15 5.20 -15.81
CA GLU A 191 -20.46 4.76 -15.28
C GLU A 191 -20.31 4.41 -13.78
N LEU A 192 -19.21 3.80 -13.40
CA LEU A 192 -18.90 3.47 -12.01
C LEU A 192 -18.71 4.74 -11.14
N GLU A 193 -18.10 5.81 -11.68
CA GLU A 193 -18.03 7.11 -11.03
C GLU A 193 -19.45 7.68 -10.76
N GLN A 194 -20.36 7.54 -11.73
CA GLN A 194 -21.74 7.98 -11.54
C GLN A 194 -22.44 7.20 -10.43
N ALA A 195 -22.17 5.90 -10.30
CA ALA A 195 -22.66 5.06 -9.22
C ALA A 195 -22.08 5.46 -7.84
N ALA A 196 -20.83 5.89 -7.79
CA ALA A 196 -20.18 6.43 -6.59
C ALA A 196 -20.76 7.81 -6.17
N GLY A 197 -21.43 8.51 -7.06
CA GLY A 197 -22.11 9.78 -6.79
C GLY A 197 -21.16 10.88 -6.32
N PRO A 198 -21.35 11.41 -5.09
CA PRO A 198 -20.49 12.48 -4.58
C PRO A 198 -19.17 11.97 -3.97
N LEU A 199 -18.99 10.66 -3.85
CA LEU A 199 -17.80 10.07 -3.23
C LEU A 199 -16.66 9.95 -4.25
N ALA A 200 -15.42 10.13 -3.81
CA ALA A 200 -14.26 9.83 -4.62
C ALA A 200 -14.17 8.30 -4.84
N LEU A 201 -13.69 7.90 -6.02
CA LEU A 201 -13.53 6.49 -6.38
C LEU A 201 -12.11 6.22 -6.85
N MET A 202 -11.49 5.20 -6.25
CA MET A 202 -10.23 4.60 -6.67
C MET A 202 -10.49 3.19 -7.19
N VAL A 203 -9.87 2.83 -8.30
CA VAL A 203 -9.93 1.48 -8.86
C VAL A 203 -8.51 0.96 -9.01
N GLU A 204 -8.20 -0.10 -8.25
CA GLU A 204 -6.90 -0.74 -8.25
C GLU A 204 -6.84 -1.80 -9.34
N CYS A 205 -5.76 -1.77 -10.12
CA CYS A 205 -5.49 -2.69 -11.21
C CYS A 205 -6.69 -2.98 -12.13
N PRO A 206 -7.28 -1.97 -12.80
CA PRO A 206 -8.40 -2.19 -13.71
C PRO A 206 -8.06 -3.15 -14.86
N ILE A 207 -6.79 -3.22 -15.24
CA ILE A 207 -6.24 -4.16 -16.21
C ILE A 207 -4.97 -4.80 -15.66
N VAL A 208 -4.67 -6.02 -16.11
CA VAL A 208 -3.37 -6.70 -15.91
C VAL A 208 -2.87 -7.21 -17.24
N ALA A 209 -1.69 -6.74 -17.66
CA ALA A 209 -1.06 -7.09 -18.92
C ALA A 209 0.05 -8.16 -18.74
N PRO A 210 0.44 -8.88 -19.81
CA PRO A 210 1.44 -9.95 -19.73
C PRO A 210 2.87 -9.47 -19.40
N SER A 211 3.17 -8.19 -19.60
CA SER A 211 4.48 -7.61 -19.31
C SER A 211 4.35 -6.24 -18.64
N GLN A 212 5.39 -5.84 -17.91
CA GLN A 212 5.46 -4.53 -17.25
C GLN A 212 5.30 -3.37 -18.25
N ALA A 213 5.93 -3.47 -19.41
CA ALA A 213 5.86 -2.42 -20.44
C ALA A 213 4.43 -2.25 -20.95
N GLU A 214 3.76 -3.35 -21.29
CA GLU A 214 2.35 -3.35 -21.73
C GLU A 214 1.42 -2.88 -20.59
N GLN A 215 1.71 -3.25 -19.35
CA GLN A 215 0.95 -2.80 -18.18
C GLN A 215 0.99 -1.28 -18.06
N PHE A 216 2.19 -0.70 -18.06
CA PHE A 216 2.33 0.74 -17.88
C PHE A 216 1.79 1.54 -19.09
N GLU A 217 1.97 1.05 -20.30
CA GLU A 217 1.37 1.64 -21.51
C GLU A 217 -0.16 1.59 -21.47
N GLY A 218 -0.72 0.42 -21.10
CA GLY A 218 -2.17 0.24 -20.99
C GLY A 218 -2.80 1.12 -19.93
N LEU A 219 -2.20 1.19 -18.74
CA LEU A 219 -2.68 2.05 -17.66
C LEU A 219 -2.56 3.54 -18.04
N ALA A 220 -1.45 3.98 -18.63
CA ALA A 220 -1.27 5.36 -19.10
C ALA A 220 -2.34 5.74 -20.14
N THR A 221 -2.59 4.84 -21.10
CA THR A 221 -3.64 5.01 -22.12
C THR A 221 -5.02 5.11 -21.47
N LEU A 222 -5.33 4.24 -20.51
CA LEU A 222 -6.61 4.28 -19.80
C LEU A 222 -6.79 5.59 -19.03
N ARG A 223 -5.74 6.10 -18.36
CA ARG A 223 -5.76 7.42 -17.70
C ARG A 223 -6.03 8.56 -18.68
N GLU A 224 -5.45 8.50 -19.89
CA GLU A 224 -5.74 9.50 -20.92
C GLU A 224 -7.21 9.46 -21.34
N ILE A 225 -7.77 8.28 -21.57
CA ILE A 225 -9.19 8.08 -21.87
C ILE A 225 -10.06 8.69 -20.76
N LEU A 226 -9.77 8.38 -19.50
CA LEU A 226 -10.53 8.89 -18.35
C LEU A 226 -10.45 10.43 -18.26
N ARG A 227 -9.28 11.01 -18.46
CA ARG A 227 -9.10 12.47 -18.48
C ARG A 227 -9.89 13.13 -19.60
N ASP A 228 -9.87 12.55 -20.81
CA ASP A 228 -10.58 13.09 -21.98
C ASP A 228 -12.11 12.98 -21.80
N GLN A 229 -12.59 12.00 -21.04
CA GLN A 229 -13.98 11.86 -20.63
C GLN A 229 -14.38 12.79 -19.47
N GLY A 230 -13.41 13.46 -18.84
CA GLY A 230 -13.64 14.36 -17.69
C GLY A 230 -14.03 13.62 -16.41
N THR A 231 -13.67 12.32 -16.26
CA THR A 231 -13.91 11.54 -15.04
C THR A 231 -12.83 11.78 -14.00
N ARG A 232 -13.20 11.61 -12.73
CA ARG A 232 -12.33 11.79 -11.55
C ARG A 232 -11.97 10.45 -10.91
N VAL A 233 -12.22 9.33 -11.58
CA VAL A 233 -11.76 8.03 -11.11
C VAL A 233 -10.25 8.01 -11.07
N SER A 234 -9.67 7.64 -9.93
CA SER A 234 -8.22 7.47 -9.79
C SER A 234 -7.84 6.01 -10.03
N ILE A 235 -6.84 5.79 -10.89
CA ILE A 235 -6.25 4.47 -11.10
C ILE A 235 -5.15 4.24 -10.08
N VAL A 236 -5.21 3.08 -9.40
CA VAL A 236 -4.16 2.62 -8.49
C VAL A 236 -3.39 1.47 -9.16
N ALA A 237 -2.06 1.58 -9.20
CA ALA A 237 -1.19 0.50 -9.67
C ALA A 237 -0.67 -0.33 -8.49
N ASP A 238 -0.80 -1.65 -8.56
CA ASP A 238 -0.19 -2.63 -7.66
C ASP A 238 0.65 -3.65 -8.44
N GLU A 239 0.14 -4.20 -9.53
CA GLU A 239 0.86 -5.20 -10.29
C GLU A 239 2.03 -4.60 -11.09
N TRP A 240 3.14 -5.36 -11.20
CA TRP A 240 4.39 -4.94 -11.84
C TRP A 240 5.14 -3.79 -11.15
N VAL A 241 4.79 -3.43 -9.90
CA VAL A 241 5.46 -2.37 -9.10
C VAL A 241 6.11 -2.94 -7.83
N ASN A 242 6.84 -4.05 -7.97
CA ASN A 242 7.36 -4.83 -6.85
C ASN A 242 8.72 -4.34 -6.31
N THR A 243 9.41 -3.48 -7.05
CA THR A 243 10.70 -2.91 -6.65
C THR A 243 10.66 -1.39 -6.70
N LEU A 244 11.63 -0.73 -6.04
CA LEU A 244 11.79 0.72 -6.14
C LEU A 244 11.93 1.20 -7.59
N ASP A 245 12.66 0.45 -8.43
CA ASP A 245 12.84 0.80 -9.84
C ASP A 245 11.58 0.62 -10.64
N ASP A 246 10.75 -0.37 -10.34
CA ASP A 246 9.44 -0.55 -10.99
C ASP A 246 8.51 0.61 -10.65
N ILE A 247 8.48 1.04 -9.39
CA ILE A 247 7.70 2.19 -8.93
C ILE A 247 8.11 3.46 -9.67
N LYS A 248 9.44 3.69 -9.80
CA LYS A 248 9.95 4.84 -10.57
C LYS A 248 9.52 4.79 -12.04
N ARG A 249 9.65 3.63 -12.68
CA ARG A 249 9.21 3.45 -14.09
C ARG A 249 7.71 3.70 -14.25
N CYS A 250 6.89 3.21 -13.32
CA CYS A 250 5.45 3.44 -13.31
C CYS A 250 5.13 4.94 -13.22
N ALA A 251 5.80 5.65 -12.32
CA ALA A 251 5.64 7.09 -12.14
C ALA A 251 6.11 7.88 -13.39
N ASP A 252 7.28 7.54 -13.93
CA ASP A 252 7.83 8.18 -15.12
C ASP A 252 6.96 7.97 -16.36
N ALA A 253 6.36 6.79 -16.49
CA ALA A 253 5.38 6.48 -17.52
C ALA A 253 4.02 7.17 -17.30
N ARG A 254 3.80 7.80 -16.14
CA ARG A 254 2.50 8.35 -15.71
C ARG A 254 1.38 7.32 -15.79
N ALA A 255 1.70 6.07 -15.46
CA ALA A 255 0.79 4.95 -15.63
C ALA A 255 -0.39 4.96 -14.64
N ALA A 256 -0.22 5.55 -13.46
CA ALA A 256 -1.25 5.56 -12.42
C ALA A 256 -1.37 6.93 -11.73
N ASP A 257 -2.50 7.18 -11.05
CA ASP A 257 -2.71 8.35 -10.20
C ASP A 257 -2.12 8.10 -8.82
N VAL A 258 -2.15 6.85 -8.37
CA VAL A 258 -1.61 6.37 -7.10
C VAL A 258 -0.86 5.06 -7.35
N VAL A 259 0.26 4.86 -6.67
CA VAL A 259 1.04 3.61 -6.76
C VAL A 259 1.13 2.98 -5.38
N GLN A 260 0.84 1.69 -5.30
CA GLN A 260 1.02 0.91 -4.09
C GLN A 260 2.51 0.66 -3.83
N VAL A 261 2.99 1.09 -2.67
CA VAL A 261 4.31 0.80 -2.13
C VAL A 261 4.16 -0.39 -1.19
N LYS A 262 4.28 -1.60 -1.71
CA LYS A 262 4.10 -2.83 -0.95
C LYS A 262 5.36 -3.13 -0.16
N THR A 263 5.39 -2.69 1.10
CA THR A 263 6.59 -2.67 1.94
C THR A 263 7.35 -3.99 2.03
N PRO A 264 6.72 -5.18 2.17
CA PRO A 264 7.48 -6.43 2.24
C PRO A 264 8.13 -6.83 0.91
N ASP A 265 7.52 -6.46 -0.22
CA ASP A 265 8.03 -6.82 -1.55
C ASP A 265 9.26 -5.98 -1.92
N LEU A 266 9.32 -4.72 -1.45
CA LEU A 266 10.47 -3.85 -1.68
C LEU A 266 11.72 -4.25 -0.86
N GLY A 267 11.59 -5.10 0.15
CA GLY A 267 12.66 -5.45 1.05
C GLY A 267 12.90 -4.37 2.12
N GLY A 268 14.08 -3.76 2.17
CA GLY A 268 14.38 -2.79 3.21
C GLY A 268 13.44 -1.56 3.23
N LEU A 269 13.07 -1.10 4.43
CA LEU A 269 12.20 0.08 4.61
C LEU A 269 12.72 1.35 3.94
N GLN A 270 14.04 1.49 3.76
CA GLN A 270 14.64 2.61 3.05
C GLN A 270 14.11 2.71 1.61
N HIS A 271 13.85 1.59 0.96
CA HIS A 271 13.24 1.58 -0.38
C HIS A 271 11.80 2.07 -0.36
N SER A 272 11.04 1.74 0.69
CA SER A 272 9.68 2.27 0.86
C SER A 272 9.67 3.79 1.06
N VAL A 273 10.61 4.32 1.85
CA VAL A 273 10.79 5.76 2.03
C VAL A 273 11.18 6.43 0.72
N ASP A 274 12.20 5.90 0.02
CA ASP A 274 12.65 6.44 -1.27
C ASP A 274 11.53 6.38 -2.32
N ALA A 275 10.71 5.32 -2.34
CA ALA A 275 9.56 5.19 -3.24
C ALA A 275 8.51 6.28 -3.00
N ILE A 276 8.09 6.48 -1.74
CA ILE A 276 7.09 7.52 -1.40
C ILE A 276 7.60 8.90 -1.82
N LEU A 277 8.84 9.23 -1.47
CA LEU A 277 9.43 10.53 -1.80
C LEU A 277 9.56 10.73 -3.32
N TYR A 278 9.89 9.69 -4.08
CA TYR A 278 9.95 9.75 -5.54
C TYR A 278 8.58 9.98 -6.17
N LEU A 279 7.56 9.24 -5.71
CA LEU A 279 6.18 9.39 -6.17
C LEU A 279 5.69 10.83 -5.96
N GLN A 280 5.91 11.40 -4.77
CA GLN A 280 5.55 12.78 -4.47
C GLN A 280 6.25 13.80 -5.39
N GLN A 281 7.54 13.62 -5.64
CA GLN A 281 8.30 14.47 -6.58
C GLN A 281 7.77 14.37 -8.00
N SER A 282 7.22 13.22 -8.38
CA SER A 282 6.63 12.95 -9.69
C SER A 282 5.16 13.39 -9.80
N GLY A 283 4.56 13.87 -8.69
CA GLY A 283 3.14 14.26 -8.64
C GLY A 283 2.19 13.06 -8.70
N VAL A 284 2.63 11.89 -8.25
CA VAL A 284 1.87 10.64 -8.17
C VAL A 284 1.61 10.33 -6.69
N GLY A 285 0.40 9.90 -6.36
CA GLY A 285 0.03 9.54 -4.99
C GLY A 285 0.76 8.27 -4.51
N ALA A 286 1.12 8.26 -3.23
CA ALA A 286 1.80 7.13 -2.58
C ALA A 286 0.84 6.39 -1.65
N TYR A 287 0.55 5.15 -1.99
CA TYR A 287 -0.21 4.22 -1.17
C TYR A 287 0.74 3.28 -0.44
N LEU A 288 0.96 3.49 0.87
CA LEU A 288 1.77 2.57 1.68
C LEU A 288 0.96 1.31 1.97
N GLY A 289 1.16 0.34 1.11
CA GLY A 289 0.50 -0.96 1.13
C GLY A 289 1.17 -1.97 2.05
N GLY A 290 0.90 -3.23 1.80
CA GLY A 290 1.45 -4.34 2.57
C GLY A 290 0.79 -5.67 2.24
N SER A 291 0.99 -6.66 3.11
CA SER A 291 0.37 -7.97 3.01
C SER A 291 -0.61 -8.22 4.16
N ALA A 292 -1.50 -9.21 3.98
CA ALA A 292 -2.42 -9.62 5.04
C ALA A 292 -1.71 -10.30 6.25
N ASN A 293 -0.43 -10.63 6.11
CA ASN A 293 0.34 -11.40 7.09
C ASN A 293 1.26 -10.52 7.95
N GLU A 294 1.14 -9.23 7.87
CA GLU A 294 1.93 -8.29 8.68
C GLU A 294 1.50 -8.31 10.15
N THR A 295 2.42 -7.92 11.02
CA THR A 295 2.22 -7.89 12.47
C THR A 295 1.80 -6.51 12.96
N ASP A 296 1.37 -6.42 14.22
CA ASP A 296 1.12 -5.13 14.88
C ASP A 296 2.39 -4.26 14.96
N GLN A 297 3.56 -4.87 15.04
CA GLN A 297 4.83 -4.16 15.03
C GLN A 297 5.11 -3.51 13.68
N SER A 298 4.92 -4.26 12.58
CA SER A 298 5.01 -3.70 11.23
C SER A 298 4.01 -2.56 11.01
N ALA A 299 2.77 -2.74 11.48
CA ALA A 299 1.74 -1.71 11.40
C ALA A 299 2.19 -0.40 12.04
N ARG A 300 2.73 -0.46 13.27
CA ARG A 300 3.23 0.72 13.98
C ARG A 300 4.40 1.37 13.25
N ILE A 301 5.35 0.58 12.77
CA ILE A 301 6.50 1.10 12.02
C ILE A 301 6.05 1.77 10.72
N CYS A 302 5.10 1.15 9.99
CA CYS A 302 4.53 1.75 8.79
C CYS A 302 3.80 3.08 9.07
N CYS A 303 3.14 3.22 10.24
CA CYS A 303 2.58 4.51 10.67
C CYS A 303 3.65 5.61 10.76
N HIS A 304 4.80 5.29 11.33
CA HIS A 304 5.91 6.26 11.43
C HIS A 304 6.48 6.63 10.05
N VAL A 305 6.64 5.65 9.15
CA VAL A 305 7.09 5.90 7.77
C VAL A 305 6.05 6.74 7.02
N ALA A 306 4.77 6.38 7.11
CA ALA A 306 3.68 7.13 6.47
C ALA A 306 3.61 8.58 6.96
N LEU A 307 3.73 8.82 8.28
CA LEU A 307 3.77 10.16 8.86
C LEU A 307 5.01 10.94 8.43
N ALA A 308 6.20 10.32 8.46
CA ALA A 308 7.46 10.97 8.12
C ALA A 308 7.49 11.43 6.65
N CYS A 309 6.96 10.60 5.75
CA CYS A 309 6.93 10.86 4.32
C CYS A 309 5.63 11.49 3.82
N GLN A 310 4.64 11.70 4.69
CA GLN A 310 3.32 12.19 4.29
C GLN A 310 2.70 11.36 3.16
N ALA A 311 2.68 10.01 3.30
CA ALA A 311 2.02 9.17 2.32
C ALA A 311 0.54 9.56 2.19
N ASP A 312 -0.04 9.37 0.99
CA ASP A 312 -1.43 9.75 0.74
C ASP A 312 -2.42 8.81 1.44
N MET A 313 -2.04 7.55 1.62
CA MET A 313 -2.80 6.57 2.39
C MET A 313 -1.94 5.41 2.89
N LEU A 314 -2.45 4.71 3.90
CA LEU A 314 -1.88 3.52 4.52
C LEU A 314 -2.93 2.41 4.55
N ILE A 315 -2.57 1.19 4.15
CA ILE A 315 -3.48 0.04 4.33
C ILE A 315 -3.52 -0.37 5.79
N ALA A 316 -4.69 -0.67 6.29
CA ALA A 316 -4.91 -1.10 7.67
C ALA A 316 -4.17 -2.42 7.99
N LYS A 317 -3.30 -2.43 8.99
CA LYS A 317 -2.47 -3.56 9.42
C LYS A 317 -2.61 -3.78 10.93
N PRO A 318 -2.50 -5.00 11.43
CA PRO A 318 -2.41 -6.30 10.74
C PRO A 318 -3.74 -6.74 10.15
N GLY A 319 -3.68 -7.70 9.22
CA GLY A 319 -4.85 -8.39 8.68
C GLY A 319 -5.75 -7.55 7.77
N GLN A 320 -5.36 -6.30 7.50
CA GLN A 320 -6.03 -5.35 6.59
C GLN A 320 -7.49 -5.01 6.97
N GLY A 321 -7.93 -5.47 8.15
CA GLY A 321 -9.30 -5.38 8.61
C GLY A 321 -9.67 -4.05 9.26
N VAL A 322 -10.90 -3.99 9.75
CA VAL A 322 -11.50 -2.77 10.33
C VAL A 322 -11.42 -2.72 11.87
N ASP A 323 -11.18 -3.84 12.53
CA ASP A 323 -11.21 -3.91 14.00
C ASP A 323 -9.84 -3.55 14.60
N GLU A 324 -8.92 -4.52 14.66
CA GLU A 324 -7.62 -4.33 15.31
C GLU A 324 -6.73 -3.36 14.53
N ALA A 325 -6.65 -3.53 13.20
CA ALA A 325 -5.76 -2.76 12.36
C ALA A 325 -6.04 -1.26 12.42
N LEU A 326 -7.28 -0.87 12.20
CA LEU A 326 -7.69 0.53 12.24
C LEU A 326 -7.42 1.17 13.63
N MET A 327 -7.63 0.40 14.72
CA MET A 327 -7.37 0.86 16.08
C MET A 327 -5.86 1.01 16.34
N ILE A 328 -5.05 0.04 15.94
CA ILE A 328 -3.60 0.06 16.14
C ILE A 328 -3.00 1.27 15.42
N GLU A 329 -3.32 1.44 14.15
CA GLU A 329 -2.72 2.50 13.33
C GLU A 329 -3.18 3.89 13.74
N ARG A 330 -4.46 4.10 13.99
CA ARG A 330 -4.96 5.39 14.49
C ARG A 330 -4.33 5.78 15.83
N ASN A 331 -4.25 4.83 16.75
CA ASN A 331 -3.65 5.09 18.07
C ASN A 331 -2.16 5.39 17.93
N GLU A 332 -1.42 4.65 17.09
CA GLU A 332 0.00 4.87 16.88
C GLU A 332 0.29 6.23 16.25
N MET A 333 -0.44 6.60 15.19
CA MET A 333 -0.27 7.91 14.55
C MET A 333 -0.59 9.05 15.51
N ASN A 334 -1.72 8.96 16.24
CA ASN A 334 -2.10 10.00 17.22
C ASN A 334 -1.09 10.12 18.36
N ARG A 335 -0.59 8.98 18.88
CA ARG A 335 0.45 8.97 19.90
C ARG A 335 1.75 9.61 19.41
N THR A 336 2.19 9.24 18.21
CA THR A 336 3.41 9.78 17.60
C THR A 336 3.31 11.30 17.42
N LEU A 337 2.21 11.78 16.83
CA LEU A 337 1.98 13.21 16.65
C LEU A 337 1.91 13.97 17.99
N ALA A 338 1.33 13.36 19.01
CA ALA A 338 1.29 13.97 20.35
C ALA A 338 2.69 14.07 20.98
N LEU A 339 3.53 13.03 20.84
CA LEU A 339 4.91 13.04 21.32
C LEU A 339 5.74 14.11 20.61
N ILE A 340 5.69 14.17 19.30
CA ILE A 340 6.41 15.19 18.50
C ILE A 340 5.97 16.61 18.90
N LYS A 341 4.66 16.83 19.07
CA LYS A 341 4.12 18.12 19.51
C LYS A 341 4.59 18.50 20.93
N ALA A 342 4.81 17.53 21.79
CA ALA A 342 5.31 17.73 23.14
C ALA A 342 6.84 17.95 23.20
N GLY A 343 7.55 17.81 22.10
CA GLY A 343 9.02 17.98 22.01
C GLY A 343 9.82 16.74 22.41
N HIS A 344 9.19 15.57 22.29
CA HIS A 344 9.80 14.27 22.54
C HIS A 344 10.12 13.57 21.24
#